data_e82ae594793c83db206405fb8cf10c07
#
_entry.id   e82ae594793c83db206405fb8cf10c07
#
_cell.length_a   1.000
_cell.length_b   1.000
_cell.length_c   1.000
_cell.angle_alpha   90.00
_cell.angle_beta   90.00
_cell.angle_gamma   90.00
#
_symmetry.space_group_name_H-M   'P 1'
#
loop_
_entity.id
_entity.type
_entity.pdbx_description
1 polymer ?
#
loop_
_entity_poly.entity_id
_entity_poly.type
_entity_poly.pdbx_seq_one_letter_code
_entity_poly.pdbx_strand_id
1 'polypeptide(L)'
;FPVEPRDSAQLLVGGPDGPRLDVRVSDLPELVEGIRHVVVNASRVVKARLLFPREPGQKPFELFFLEPDQGEVASAMNQVGFVRIRVLVGGSKKWRSGVELVHPEGIRALRVAQDGAVSTVELRWEAPLTLGELLDRAGRVPLPPYFRRSDESSDAERYQTVYAQNAGSVAAPTAGLHFTPELVHNVESSGRSFLKVELHVGAGTFKPIDSTDARQHAMHAEEVHLPRAVVEALSDGAPALAVGTTSSRSLESAYWLAAASLKNKTPLGHHLEQWAWEELAAWWDLQ
;
A
#
# COMPACT_ATOMS: atom_id res chain seq x y z
N PHE A 1 2.53 -12.90 10.70
CA PHE A 1 1.74 -11.94 11.48
C PHE A 1 2.44 -11.61 12.77
N PRO A 2 2.22 -10.42 13.36
CA PRO A 2 2.65 -10.10 14.70
C PRO A 2 2.17 -11.13 15.71
N VAL A 3 2.88 -11.24 16.83
CA VAL A 3 2.42 -11.99 18.02
C VAL A 3 1.15 -11.35 18.60
N GLU A 4 0.49 -12.03 19.54
CA GLU A 4 -0.66 -11.45 20.25
C GLU A 4 -0.29 -11.26 21.75
N PRO A 5 -0.50 -10.05 22.29
CA PRO A 5 -0.89 -8.81 21.61
C PRO A 5 0.19 -8.29 20.63
N ARG A 6 -0.21 -7.55 19.58
CA ARG A 6 0.66 -7.17 18.47
C ARG A 6 1.88 -6.36 18.89
N ASP A 7 1.75 -5.48 19.86
CA ASP A 7 2.78 -4.61 20.42
C ASP A 7 3.73 -5.29 21.40
N SER A 8 3.47 -6.56 21.75
CA SER A 8 4.40 -7.37 22.56
C SER A 8 5.61 -7.89 21.75
N ALA A 9 5.65 -7.64 20.43
CA ALA A 9 6.76 -8.00 19.58
C ALA A 9 8.05 -7.32 20.04
N GLN A 10 9.17 -8.05 19.94
CA GLN A 10 10.50 -7.49 20.21
C GLN A 10 10.85 -6.40 19.21
N LEU A 11 11.47 -5.33 19.69
CA LEU A 11 11.93 -4.20 18.90
C LEU A 11 13.45 -4.09 19.01
N LEU A 12 14.12 -4.06 17.87
CA LEU A 12 15.53 -3.72 17.78
C LEU A 12 15.67 -2.20 17.67
N VAL A 13 16.25 -1.57 18.67
CA VAL A 13 16.55 -0.13 18.66
C VAL A 13 18.01 0.07 18.30
N GLY A 14 18.28 0.69 17.15
CA GLY A 14 19.62 1.12 16.75
C GLY A 14 19.91 2.51 17.30
N GLY A 15 21.13 2.75 17.73
CA GLY A 15 21.58 4.05 18.24
C GLY A 15 23.09 4.13 18.27
N PRO A 16 23.68 5.32 18.62
CA PRO A 16 25.11 5.52 18.67
C PRO A 16 25.82 4.61 19.70
N ASP A 17 25.12 4.21 20.76
CA ASP A 17 25.63 3.31 21.81
C ASP A 17 25.49 1.81 21.47
N GLY A 18 25.07 1.51 20.24
CA GLY A 18 24.83 0.15 19.76
C GLY A 18 23.38 -0.29 19.87
N PRO A 19 23.07 -1.50 19.40
CA PRO A 19 21.69 -2.00 19.35
C PRO A 19 21.19 -2.44 20.74
N ARG A 20 19.91 -2.11 21.05
CA ARG A 20 19.15 -2.63 22.21
C ARG A 20 18.14 -3.66 21.74
N LEU A 21 18.08 -4.81 22.41
CA LEU A 21 17.23 -5.97 22.07
C LEU A 21 16.21 -6.31 23.17
N ASP A 22 16.26 -5.62 24.28
CA ASP A 22 15.46 -5.87 25.51
C ASP A 22 14.16 -5.08 25.54
N VAL A 23 13.78 -4.45 24.44
CA VAL A 23 12.61 -3.58 24.31
C VAL A 23 11.55 -4.21 23.41
N ARG A 24 10.31 -3.74 23.58
CA ARG A 24 9.14 -4.16 22.79
C ARG A 24 8.55 -2.98 22.04
N VAL A 25 7.67 -3.26 21.11
CA VAL A 25 6.93 -2.22 20.38
C VAL A 25 6.05 -1.40 21.33
N SER A 26 5.51 -2.01 22.39
CA SER A 26 4.76 -1.31 23.44
C SER A 26 5.53 -0.19 24.13
N ASP A 27 6.87 -0.29 24.16
CA ASP A 27 7.74 0.70 24.81
C ASP A 27 8.02 1.93 23.90
N LEU A 28 7.45 1.94 22.70
CA LEU A 28 7.67 3.01 21.71
C LEU A 28 7.45 4.42 22.26
N PRO A 29 6.41 4.73 23.07
CA PRO A 29 6.22 6.09 23.60
C PRO A 29 7.40 6.60 24.43
N GLU A 30 8.12 5.71 25.12
CA GLU A 30 9.29 6.03 25.93
C GLU A 30 10.56 6.15 25.07
N LEU A 31 10.65 5.33 24.02
CA LEU A 31 11.84 5.28 23.13
C LEU A 31 11.95 6.47 22.19
N VAL A 32 10.84 7.13 21.89
CA VAL A 32 10.79 8.26 20.94
C VAL A 32 10.80 9.61 21.64
N GLU A 33 11.61 9.74 22.68
CA GLU A 33 11.84 11.03 23.34
C GLU A 33 12.39 12.05 22.33
N GLY A 34 11.85 13.28 22.35
CA GLY A 34 12.22 14.34 21.40
C GLY A 34 11.53 14.24 20.04
N ILE A 35 10.87 13.14 19.72
CA ILE A 35 10.03 13.02 18.52
C ILE A 35 8.68 13.65 18.79
N ARG A 36 8.26 14.56 17.91
CA ARG A 36 6.97 15.26 18.03
C ARG A 36 5.87 14.63 17.18
N HIS A 37 6.22 14.10 16.04
CA HIS A 37 5.26 13.56 15.07
C HIS A 37 5.53 12.09 14.81
N VAL A 38 4.48 11.26 14.86
CA VAL A 38 4.51 9.87 14.41
C VAL A 38 3.68 9.77 13.13
N VAL A 39 4.32 9.44 12.01
CA VAL A 39 3.70 9.39 10.69
C VAL A 39 3.49 7.96 10.27
N VAL A 40 2.24 7.60 9.95
CA VAL A 40 1.83 6.24 9.60
C VAL A 40 1.12 6.20 8.24
N ASN A 41 1.25 5.09 7.51
CA ASN A 41 0.44 4.84 6.33
C ASN A 41 -0.90 4.23 6.73
N ALA A 42 -2.00 4.96 6.52
CA ALA A 42 -3.36 4.58 6.90
C ALA A 42 -4.16 3.96 5.74
N SER A 43 -3.51 3.58 4.64
CA SER A 43 -4.20 2.87 3.56
C SER A 43 -4.73 1.51 4.01
N ARG A 44 -5.94 1.15 3.57
CA ARG A 44 -6.60 -0.12 3.89
C ARG A 44 -6.37 -1.13 2.78
N VAL A 45 -5.98 -2.34 3.15
CA VAL A 45 -5.82 -3.46 2.21
C VAL A 45 -7.19 -3.89 1.69
N VAL A 46 -7.31 -3.97 0.37
CA VAL A 46 -8.48 -4.52 -0.30
C VAL A 46 -8.30 -6.01 -0.56
N LYS A 47 -9.39 -6.76 -0.63
CA LYS A 47 -9.36 -8.17 -1.02
C LYS A 47 -9.16 -8.28 -2.53
N ALA A 48 -7.98 -7.92 -2.98
CA ALA A 48 -7.62 -7.69 -4.38
C ALA A 48 -7.62 -8.94 -5.28
N ARG A 49 -7.96 -10.12 -4.77
CA ARG A 49 -7.92 -11.40 -5.50
C ARG A 49 -9.33 -11.91 -5.72
N LEU A 50 -9.83 -11.88 -6.96
CA LEU A 50 -11.10 -12.47 -7.37
C LEU A 50 -10.86 -13.85 -8.00
N LEU A 51 -11.58 -14.89 -7.51
CA LEU A 51 -11.45 -16.26 -7.97
C LEU A 51 -12.67 -16.66 -8.81
N PHE A 52 -12.50 -16.73 -10.11
CA PHE A 52 -13.54 -17.15 -11.04
C PHE A 52 -13.51 -18.68 -11.21
N PRO A 53 -14.59 -19.39 -10.85
CA PRO A 53 -14.62 -20.85 -10.92
C PRO A 53 -14.49 -21.34 -12.36
N ARG A 54 -14.00 -22.57 -12.49
CA ARG A 54 -13.92 -23.32 -13.75
C ARG A 54 -14.63 -24.65 -13.59
N GLU A 55 -14.52 -25.51 -14.58
CA GLU A 55 -15.03 -26.86 -14.51
C GLU A 55 -14.50 -27.64 -13.29
N PRO A 56 -15.27 -28.58 -12.73
CA PRO A 56 -14.85 -29.40 -11.60
C PRO A 56 -13.44 -29.99 -11.81
N GLY A 57 -12.58 -29.89 -10.80
CA GLY A 57 -11.19 -30.38 -10.86
C GLY A 57 -10.18 -29.40 -11.49
N GLN A 58 -10.61 -28.29 -12.04
CA GLN A 58 -9.71 -27.24 -12.54
C GLN A 58 -9.50 -26.13 -11.53
N LYS A 59 -8.24 -25.60 -11.46
CA LYS A 59 -7.95 -24.40 -10.65
C LYS A 59 -8.73 -23.21 -11.22
N PRO A 60 -9.33 -22.36 -10.36
CA PRO A 60 -10.04 -21.16 -10.80
C PRO A 60 -9.10 -20.22 -11.58
N PHE A 61 -9.67 -19.33 -12.39
CA PHE A 61 -8.93 -18.14 -12.82
C PHE A 61 -8.84 -17.18 -11.63
N GLU A 62 -7.66 -16.69 -11.38
CA GLU A 62 -7.41 -15.68 -10.37
C GLU A 62 -7.14 -14.32 -11.05
N LEU A 63 -7.97 -13.35 -10.79
CA LEU A 63 -7.74 -11.96 -11.18
C LEU A 63 -7.21 -11.21 -9.97
N PHE A 64 -5.97 -10.78 -10.07
CA PHE A 64 -5.31 -10.01 -9.03
C PHE A 64 -5.27 -8.53 -9.42
N PHE A 65 -6.06 -7.71 -8.75
CA PHE A 65 -6.15 -6.27 -8.98
C PHE A 65 -4.77 -5.60 -8.77
N LEU A 66 -4.36 -4.80 -9.72
CA LEU A 66 -3.15 -3.98 -9.64
C LEU A 66 -3.51 -2.51 -9.43
N GLU A 67 -4.26 -1.97 -10.38
CA GLU A 67 -4.61 -0.56 -10.46
C GLU A 67 -5.80 -0.37 -11.40
N PRO A 68 -6.50 0.76 -11.40
CA PRO A 68 -7.45 1.09 -12.46
C PRO A 68 -6.72 1.27 -13.80
N ASP A 69 -7.43 1.01 -14.92
CA ASP A 69 -6.89 1.25 -16.27
C ASP A 69 -6.66 2.76 -16.52
N GLN A 70 -7.48 3.59 -15.90
CA GLN A 70 -7.39 5.04 -15.94
C GLN A 70 -7.85 5.67 -14.61
N GLY A 71 -7.28 6.83 -14.27
CA GLY A 71 -7.62 7.59 -13.09
C GLY A 71 -7.01 7.05 -11.79
N GLU A 72 -7.50 7.54 -10.68
CA GLU A 72 -6.99 7.26 -9.34
C GLU A 72 -7.66 6.04 -8.71
N VAL A 73 -6.93 5.33 -7.85
CA VAL A 73 -7.43 4.15 -7.13
C VAL A 73 -8.67 4.48 -6.30
N ALA A 74 -8.66 5.62 -5.59
CA ALA A 74 -9.79 6.05 -4.77
C ALA A 74 -11.06 6.25 -5.59
N SER A 75 -10.95 6.83 -6.79
CA SER A 75 -12.07 7.01 -7.71
C SER A 75 -12.60 5.66 -8.21
N ALA A 76 -11.71 4.75 -8.59
CA ALA A 76 -12.09 3.42 -9.06
C ALA A 76 -12.82 2.62 -7.98
N MET A 77 -12.35 2.68 -6.71
CA MET A 77 -13.00 1.98 -5.58
C MET A 77 -14.43 2.44 -5.32
N ASN A 78 -14.79 3.65 -5.74
CA ASN A 78 -16.15 4.20 -5.62
C ASN A 78 -17.03 3.96 -6.86
N GLN A 79 -16.53 3.34 -7.94
CA GLN A 79 -17.34 3.01 -9.12
C GLN A 79 -18.39 1.95 -8.81
N VAL A 80 -19.58 2.09 -9.41
CA VAL A 80 -20.69 1.15 -9.27
C VAL A 80 -21.03 0.56 -10.63
N GLY A 81 -21.23 -0.75 -10.68
CA GLY A 81 -21.72 -1.49 -11.84
C GLY A 81 -20.69 -1.77 -12.94
N PHE A 82 -19.65 -0.95 -13.08
CA PHE A 82 -18.64 -1.10 -14.13
C PHE A 82 -17.32 -0.46 -13.74
N VAL A 83 -16.22 -1.14 -14.10
CA VAL A 83 -14.85 -0.57 -14.01
C VAL A 83 -13.92 -1.28 -14.99
N ARG A 84 -12.94 -0.56 -15.54
CA ARG A 84 -11.76 -1.15 -16.18
C ARG A 84 -10.58 -1.15 -15.23
N ILE A 85 -9.96 -2.31 -15.09
CA ILE A 85 -8.84 -2.52 -14.18
C ILE A 85 -7.71 -3.27 -14.88
N ARG A 86 -6.50 -3.02 -14.43
CA ARG A 86 -5.31 -3.79 -14.78
C ARG A 86 -5.11 -4.88 -13.72
N VAL A 87 -4.87 -6.10 -14.18
CA VAL A 87 -4.80 -7.30 -13.32
C VAL A 87 -3.66 -8.21 -13.75
N LEU A 88 -3.10 -8.95 -12.78
CA LEU A 88 -2.40 -10.19 -13.10
C LEU A 88 -3.42 -11.33 -13.14
N VAL A 89 -3.27 -12.24 -14.11
CA VAL A 89 -4.22 -13.36 -14.29
C VAL A 89 -3.53 -14.68 -14.02
N GLY A 90 -3.92 -15.34 -12.93
CA GLY A 90 -3.56 -16.72 -12.65
C GLY A 90 -4.22 -17.65 -13.68
N GLY A 91 -3.38 -18.40 -14.43
CA GLY A 91 -3.89 -19.26 -15.52
C GLY A 91 -4.19 -18.52 -16.83
N SER A 92 -3.63 -17.35 -17.05
CA SER A 92 -3.87 -16.46 -18.21
C SER A 92 -3.86 -17.17 -19.57
N LYS A 93 -2.94 -18.11 -19.80
CA LYS A 93 -2.84 -18.89 -21.06
C LYS A 93 -4.11 -19.72 -21.37
N LYS A 94 -4.90 -20.03 -20.36
CA LYS A 94 -6.13 -20.84 -20.49
C LYS A 94 -7.39 -19.98 -20.66
N TRP A 95 -7.31 -18.69 -20.40
CA TRP A 95 -8.41 -17.76 -20.62
C TRP A 95 -8.40 -17.27 -22.08
N ARG A 96 -9.31 -17.80 -22.89
CA ARG A 96 -9.43 -17.44 -24.31
C ARG A 96 -9.96 -16.01 -24.47
N SER A 97 -9.46 -15.31 -25.47
CA SER A 97 -9.97 -13.97 -25.83
C SER A 97 -11.46 -14.03 -26.16
N GLY A 98 -12.21 -13.00 -25.73
CA GLY A 98 -13.66 -12.90 -25.94
C GLY A 98 -14.51 -13.80 -25.05
N VAL A 99 -13.92 -14.64 -24.21
CA VAL A 99 -14.67 -15.44 -23.21
C VAL A 99 -14.90 -14.61 -21.97
N GLU A 100 -16.15 -14.44 -21.58
CA GLU A 100 -16.54 -13.81 -20.33
C GLU A 100 -16.44 -14.81 -19.17
N LEU A 101 -15.82 -14.41 -18.08
CA LEU A 101 -15.82 -15.18 -16.82
C LEU A 101 -16.96 -14.69 -15.94
N VAL A 102 -17.59 -15.62 -15.23
CA VAL A 102 -18.69 -15.32 -14.30
C VAL A 102 -18.34 -15.81 -12.90
N HIS A 103 -18.42 -14.89 -11.96
CA HIS A 103 -18.22 -15.16 -10.53
C HIS A 103 -19.57 -15.51 -9.87
N PRO A 104 -19.63 -16.37 -8.83
CA PRO A 104 -20.87 -16.69 -8.12
C PRO A 104 -21.62 -15.47 -7.55
N GLU A 105 -20.91 -14.41 -7.21
CA GLU A 105 -21.47 -13.14 -6.74
C GLU A 105 -22.00 -12.24 -7.88
N GLY A 106 -22.19 -12.77 -9.10
CA GLY A 106 -22.73 -12.03 -10.23
C GLY A 106 -21.75 -11.08 -10.94
N ILE A 107 -20.45 -11.17 -10.61
CA ILE A 107 -19.44 -10.37 -11.30
C ILE A 107 -19.10 -11.03 -12.63
N ARG A 108 -19.08 -10.22 -13.69
CA ARG A 108 -18.66 -10.64 -15.04
C ARG A 108 -17.33 -9.96 -15.36
N ALA A 109 -16.38 -10.74 -15.88
CA ALA A 109 -15.07 -10.23 -16.26
C ALA A 109 -14.76 -10.55 -17.73
N LEU A 110 -14.42 -9.52 -18.50
CA LEU A 110 -14.02 -9.63 -19.91
C LEU A 110 -12.61 -9.05 -20.09
N ARG A 111 -11.69 -9.84 -20.62
CA ARG A 111 -10.37 -9.36 -20.98
C ARG A 111 -10.43 -8.58 -22.30
N VAL A 112 -10.07 -7.29 -22.24
CA VAL A 112 -10.10 -6.38 -23.40
C VAL A 112 -8.73 -6.11 -23.98
N ALA A 113 -7.65 -6.22 -23.18
CA ALA A 113 -6.28 -6.13 -23.65
C ALA A 113 -5.32 -6.99 -22.81
N GLN A 114 -4.14 -7.24 -23.33
CA GLN A 114 -3.06 -7.91 -22.62
C GLN A 114 -1.72 -7.31 -23.05
N ASP A 115 -0.91 -6.96 -22.07
CA ASP A 115 0.48 -6.50 -22.24
C ASP A 115 1.38 -7.32 -21.31
N GLY A 116 2.15 -8.23 -21.89
CA GLY A 116 2.97 -9.17 -21.14
C GLY A 116 2.16 -10.01 -20.14
N ALA A 117 2.47 -9.87 -18.86
CA ALA A 117 1.78 -10.55 -17.77
C ALA A 117 0.50 -9.83 -17.30
N VAL A 118 0.36 -8.55 -17.63
CA VAL A 118 -0.76 -7.71 -17.21
C VAL A 118 -1.88 -7.79 -18.24
N SER A 119 -3.11 -7.91 -17.77
CA SER A 119 -4.31 -7.86 -18.61
C SER A 119 -5.16 -6.65 -18.18
N THR A 120 -5.76 -5.96 -19.15
CA THR A 120 -6.86 -5.02 -18.89
C THR A 120 -8.17 -5.78 -18.94
N VAL A 121 -8.97 -5.67 -17.90
CA VAL A 121 -10.21 -6.40 -17.72
C VAL A 121 -11.35 -5.42 -17.42
N GLU A 122 -12.47 -5.59 -18.13
CA GLU A 122 -13.73 -4.97 -17.75
C GLU A 122 -14.41 -5.86 -16.71
N LEU A 123 -14.72 -5.28 -15.55
CA LEU A 123 -15.61 -5.87 -14.56
C LEU A 123 -16.99 -5.21 -14.66
N ARG A 124 -18.05 -6.04 -14.62
CA ARG A 124 -19.45 -5.61 -14.61
C ARG A 124 -20.21 -6.37 -13.54
N TRP A 125 -21.11 -5.69 -12.82
CA TRP A 125 -21.98 -6.29 -11.82
C TRP A 125 -23.28 -5.48 -11.70
N GLU A 126 -24.37 -6.14 -11.28
CA GLU A 126 -25.70 -5.51 -11.17
C GLU A 126 -26.02 -5.02 -9.74
N ALA A 127 -25.32 -5.57 -8.73
CA ALA A 127 -25.54 -5.17 -7.35
C ALA A 127 -25.20 -3.68 -7.18
N PRO A 128 -25.95 -2.91 -6.35
CA PRO A 128 -25.68 -1.49 -6.09
C PRO A 128 -24.52 -1.33 -5.10
N LEU A 129 -23.42 -2.00 -5.36
CA LEU A 129 -22.18 -1.96 -4.57
C LEU A 129 -21.11 -1.19 -5.33
N THR A 130 -20.28 -0.48 -4.61
CA THR A 130 -19.05 0.07 -5.14
C THR A 130 -18.03 -1.05 -5.41
N LEU A 131 -16.99 -0.79 -6.21
CA LEU A 131 -15.92 -1.76 -6.42
C LEU A 131 -15.28 -2.18 -5.08
N GLY A 132 -15.03 -1.23 -4.17
CA GLY A 132 -14.48 -1.53 -2.84
C GLY A 132 -15.34 -2.52 -2.05
N GLU A 133 -16.65 -2.28 -1.99
CA GLU A 133 -17.61 -3.19 -1.33
C GLU A 133 -17.71 -4.55 -2.03
N LEU A 134 -17.64 -4.55 -3.36
CA LEU A 134 -17.62 -5.76 -4.17
C LEU A 134 -16.40 -6.62 -3.86
N LEU A 135 -15.22 -6.01 -3.81
CA LEU A 135 -13.98 -6.69 -3.43
C LEU A 135 -14.01 -7.20 -1.98
N ASP A 136 -14.57 -6.43 -1.06
CA ASP A 136 -14.74 -6.87 0.33
C ASP A 136 -15.66 -8.09 0.45
N ARG A 137 -16.67 -8.18 -0.42
CA ARG A 137 -17.64 -9.29 -0.42
C ARG A 137 -17.12 -10.55 -1.15
N ALA A 138 -16.57 -10.39 -2.36
CA ALA A 138 -16.25 -11.47 -3.26
C ALA A 138 -14.76 -11.84 -3.28
N GLY A 139 -13.90 -10.93 -2.84
CA GLY A 139 -12.46 -11.04 -2.95
C GLY A 139 -11.80 -11.83 -1.82
N ARG A 140 -10.51 -12.10 -2.03
CA ARG A 140 -9.59 -12.74 -1.09
C ARG A 140 -8.45 -11.80 -0.74
N VAL A 141 -7.93 -11.92 0.49
CA VAL A 141 -6.78 -11.13 0.95
C VAL A 141 -5.52 -11.53 0.16
N PRO A 142 -4.80 -10.55 -0.41
CA PRO A 142 -3.56 -10.81 -1.14
C PRO A 142 -2.39 -10.97 -0.18
N LEU A 143 -2.22 -12.18 0.38
CA LEU A 143 -1.08 -12.45 1.24
C LEU A 143 0.23 -12.47 0.43
N PRO A 144 1.32 -11.92 0.98
CA PRO A 144 2.64 -12.00 0.38
C PRO A 144 3.08 -13.44 0.11
N PRO A 145 3.83 -13.71 -0.98
CA PRO A 145 4.23 -15.07 -1.37
C PRO A 145 5.01 -15.85 -0.30
N TYR A 146 5.69 -15.15 0.61
CA TYR A 146 6.47 -15.79 1.68
C TYR A 146 5.60 -16.45 2.76
N PHE A 147 4.28 -16.16 2.82
CA PHE A 147 3.36 -16.88 3.72
C PHE A 147 3.15 -18.34 3.34
N ARG A 148 3.33 -18.71 2.08
CA ARG A 148 3.22 -20.08 1.54
C ARG A 148 1.94 -20.81 1.93
N ARG A 149 0.85 -20.10 2.17
CA ARG A 149 -0.49 -20.63 2.44
C ARG A 149 -1.56 -19.78 1.77
N SER A 150 -2.74 -20.35 1.64
CA SER A 150 -3.94 -19.58 1.26
C SER A 150 -4.36 -18.64 2.38
N ASP A 151 -5.13 -17.62 2.04
CA ASP A 151 -5.76 -16.73 3.00
C ASP A 151 -6.85 -17.45 3.81
N GLU A 152 -6.98 -17.04 5.06
CA GLU A 152 -8.01 -17.46 6.01
C GLU A 152 -8.91 -16.27 6.35
N SER A 153 -10.10 -16.54 6.92
CA SER A 153 -11.04 -15.47 7.28
C SER A 153 -10.45 -14.45 8.25
N SER A 154 -9.58 -14.88 9.15
CA SER A 154 -8.88 -14.03 10.12
C SER A 154 -7.88 -13.07 9.46
N ASP A 155 -7.41 -13.36 8.24
CA ASP A 155 -6.42 -12.50 7.56
C ASP A 155 -7.02 -11.16 7.15
N ALA A 156 -8.31 -11.11 6.90
CA ALA A 156 -9.01 -9.87 6.56
C ALA A 156 -8.88 -8.80 7.67
N GLU A 157 -8.80 -9.24 8.92
CA GLU A 157 -8.60 -8.38 10.08
C GLU A 157 -7.12 -8.28 10.48
N ARG A 158 -6.41 -9.42 10.51
CA ARG A 158 -5.02 -9.49 10.98
C ARG A 158 -4.02 -8.85 10.02
N TYR A 159 -4.31 -8.81 8.72
CA TYR A 159 -3.48 -8.15 7.70
C TYR A 159 -3.94 -6.70 7.44
N GLN A 160 -4.39 -6.01 8.50
CA GLN A 160 -4.75 -4.59 8.52
C GLN A 160 -4.10 -3.90 9.72
N THR A 161 -3.77 -2.62 9.56
CA THR A 161 -3.41 -1.78 10.71
C THR A 161 -4.68 -1.32 11.43
N VAL A 162 -4.58 -1.08 12.73
CA VAL A 162 -5.72 -0.61 13.56
C VAL A 162 -6.21 0.79 13.20
N TYR A 163 -5.42 1.53 12.45
CA TYR A 163 -5.72 2.89 11.99
C TYR A 163 -5.98 2.99 10.48
N ALA A 164 -6.13 1.86 9.79
CA ALA A 164 -6.46 1.83 8.36
C ALA A 164 -7.79 2.52 8.06
N GLN A 165 -7.84 3.34 7.00
CA GLN A 165 -9.00 4.14 6.62
C GLN A 165 -9.47 3.84 5.19
N ASN A 166 -8.82 4.39 4.19
CA ASN A 166 -9.28 4.36 2.81
C ASN A 166 -8.78 3.11 2.06
N ALA A 167 -9.71 2.44 1.39
CA ALA A 167 -9.42 1.23 0.61
C ALA A 167 -8.62 1.56 -0.65
N GLY A 168 -7.61 0.73 -0.98
CA GLY A 168 -6.82 0.90 -2.20
C GLY A 168 -5.49 0.18 -2.20
N SER A 169 -4.98 -0.21 -1.04
CA SER A 169 -3.73 -0.97 -0.95
C SER A 169 -3.91 -2.44 -1.23
N VAL A 170 -2.95 -3.03 -1.95
CA VAL A 170 -2.86 -4.47 -2.18
C VAL A 170 -2.02 -5.16 -1.10
N ALA A 171 -1.13 -4.44 -0.44
CA ALA A 171 -0.34 -4.96 0.68
C ALA A 171 -0.46 -4.05 1.91
N ALA A 172 -0.42 -4.66 3.10
CA ALA A 172 -0.42 -3.92 4.35
C ALA A 172 0.92 -3.21 4.59
N PRO A 173 0.93 -2.00 5.18
CA PRO A 173 2.14 -1.39 5.72
C PRO A 173 2.58 -2.16 6.97
N THR A 174 3.38 -3.21 6.75
CA THR A 174 3.63 -4.28 7.74
C THR A 174 4.23 -3.81 9.06
N ALA A 175 5.03 -2.74 9.07
CA ALA A 175 5.54 -2.14 10.30
C ALA A 175 4.41 -1.62 11.20
N GLY A 176 3.32 -1.14 10.62
CA GLY A 176 2.13 -0.68 11.33
C GLY A 176 1.27 -1.78 11.95
N LEU A 177 1.45 -3.03 11.53
CA LEU A 177 0.68 -4.16 12.08
C LEU A 177 0.97 -4.42 13.55
N HIS A 178 2.08 -3.93 14.07
CA HIS A 178 2.44 -4.03 15.48
C HIS A 178 1.69 -3.05 16.39
N PHE A 179 1.01 -2.06 15.82
CA PHE A 179 0.25 -1.10 16.62
C PHE A 179 -1.06 -1.70 17.12
N THR A 180 -1.37 -1.42 18.39
CA THR A 180 -2.66 -1.66 19.01
C THR A 180 -3.39 -0.32 19.22
N PRO A 181 -4.72 -0.31 19.43
CA PRO A 181 -5.44 0.92 19.77
C PRO A 181 -4.85 1.59 21.02
N GLU A 182 -4.43 0.80 22.01
CA GLU A 182 -3.80 1.26 23.25
C GLU A 182 -2.48 1.95 22.99
N LEU A 183 -1.63 1.37 22.12
CA LEU A 183 -0.36 1.99 21.73
C LEU A 183 -0.57 3.32 21.01
N VAL A 184 -1.53 3.39 20.08
CA VAL A 184 -1.88 4.66 19.41
C VAL A 184 -2.32 5.70 20.44
N HIS A 185 -3.22 5.33 21.36
CA HIS A 185 -3.67 6.21 22.43
C HIS A 185 -2.52 6.69 23.32
N ASN A 186 -1.59 5.82 23.68
CA ASN A 186 -0.43 6.16 24.52
C ASN A 186 0.52 7.15 23.79
N VAL A 187 0.72 6.96 22.48
CA VAL A 187 1.49 7.90 21.66
C VAL A 187 0.83 9.29 21.65
N GLU A 188 -0.48 9.36 21.40
CA GLU A 188 -1.24 10.62 21.39
C GLU A 188 -1.27 11.28 22.78
N SER A 189 -1.52 10.50 23.84
CA SER A 189 -1.59 10.98 25.22
C SER A 189 -0.25 11.50 25.74
N SER A 190 0.87 11.09 25.14
CA SER A 190 2.20 11.62 25.43
C SER A 190 2.47 12.99 24.77
N GLY A 191 1.46 13.61 24.15
CA GLY A 191 1.54 14.93 23.51
C GLY A 191 2.12 14.91 22.10
N ARG A 192 2.24 13.73 21.47
CA ARG A 192 2.73 13.58 20.10
C ARG A 192 1.56 13.60 19.11
N SER A 193 1.78 14.18 17.93
CA SER A 193 0.82 14.10 16.84
C SER A 193 0.92 12.75 16.14
N PHE A 194 -0.20 12.06 15.97
CA PHE A 194 -0.31 10.84 15.19
C PHE A 194 -0.85 11.18 13.80
N LEU A 195 0.05 11.30 12.83
CA LEU A 195 -0.23 11.82 11.49
C LEU A 195 -0.43 10.67 10.49
N LYS A 196 -1.47 10.77 9.69
CA LYS A 196 -1.86 9.74 8.72
C LYS A 196 -1.60 10.22 7.30
N VAL A 197 -0.80 9.47 6.57
CA VAL A 197 -0.63 9.56 5.11
C VAL A 197 -1.25 8.35 4.45
N GLU A 198 -1.53 8.42 3.16
CA GLU A 198 -2.03 7.28 2.39
C GLU A 198 -1.09 7.02 1.22
N LEU A 199 -0.45 5.87 1.22
CA LEU A 199 0.25 5.32 0.08
C LEU A 199 -0.43 4.03 -0.30
N HIS A 200 -1.00 3.97 -1.49
CA HIS A 200 -1.63 2.78 -2.03
C HIS A 200 -0.57 1.81 -2.54
N VAL A 201 -0.22 0.85 -1.69
CA VAL A 201 0.81 -0.15 -2.00
C VAL A 201 0.31 -1.05 -3.11
N GLY A 202 0.99 -1.01 -4.26
CA GLY A 202 0.68 -1.82 -5.42
C GLY A 202 1.24 -3.24 -5.33
N ALA A 203 0.77 -4.13 -6.23
CA ALA A 203 1.23 -5.52 -6.29
C ALA A 203 2.71 -5.68 -6.70
N GLY A 204 3.31 -4.63 -7.23
CA GLY A 204 4.74 -4.59 -7.55
C GLY A 204 5.63 -4.83 -6.33
N THR A 205 5.15 -4.52 -5.12
CA THR A 205 5.86 -4.78 -3.86
C THR A 205 6.13 -6.27 -3.61
N PHE A 206 5.41 -7.17 -4.29
CA PHE A 206 5.62 -8.62 -4.19
C PHE A 206 6.62 -9.18 -5.20
N LYS A 207 7.13 -8.36 -6.13
CA LYS A 207 8.17 -8.77 -7.07
C LYS A 207 9.51 -8.85 -6.34
N PRO A 208 10.21 -9.99 -6.42
CA PRO A 208 11.57 -10.06 -5.91
C PRO A 208 12.49 -9.15 -6.74
N ILE A 209 13.55 -8.67 -6.11
CA ILE A 209 14.65 -8.01 -6.81
C ILE A 209 15.38 -9.09 -7.61
N ASP A 210 15.45 -8.94 -8.92
CA ASP A 210 16.05 -9.89 -9.87
C ASP A 210 17.36 -9.39 -10.50
N SER A 211 17.77 -8.17 -10.14
CA SER A 211 19.03 -7.56 -10.56
C SER A 211 20.10 -7.59 -9.47
N THR A 212 21.36 -7.75 -9.85
CA THR A 212 22.51 -7.66 -8.93
C THR A 212 22.87 -6.22 -8.58
N ASP A 213 22.45 -5.25 -9.37
CA ASP A 213 22.58 -3.81 -9.12
C ASP A 213 21.21 -3.21 -8.83
N ALA A 214 21.06 -2.64 -7.64
CA ALA A 214 19.82 -2.01 -7.20
C ALA A 214 19.35 -0.86 -8.13
N ARG A 215 20.28 -0.21 -8.83
CA ARG A 215 19.97 0.86 -9.79
C ARG A 215 19.22 0.37 -11.03
N GLN A 216 19.39 -0.91 -11.37
CA GLN A 216 18.74 -1.54 -12.53
C GLN A 216 17.36 -2.10 -12.19
N HIS A 217 17.00 -2.16 -10.89
CA HIS A 217 15.68 -2.59 -10.48
C HIS A 217 14.67 -1.47 -10.72
N ALA A 218 13.79 -1.68 -11.69
CA ALA A 218 12.72 -0.73 -11.97
C ALA A 218 11.65 -0.77 -10.86
N MET A 219 11.57 0.32 -10.08
CA MET A 219 10.49 0.52 -9.12
C MET A 219 9.24 1.00 -9.84
N HIS A 220 8.08 0.47 -9.45
CA HIS A 220 6.80 0.98 -9.89
C HIS A 220 6.42 2.25 -9.11
N ALA A 221 5.70 3.14 -9.77
CA ALA A 221 5.10 4.29 -9.10
C ALA A 221 3.93 3.82 -8.23
N GLU A 222 3.72 4.53 -7.12
CA GLU A 222 2.59 4.31 -6.22
C GLU A 222 1.91 5.65 -5.96
N GLU A 223 0.58 5.61 -5.82
CA GLU A 223 -0.22 6.79 -5.52
C GLU A 223 -0.08 7.15 -4.05
N VAL A 224 0.27 8.42 -3.79
CA VAL A 224 0.40 8.97 -2.44
C VAL A 224 -0.59 10.11 -2.27
N HIS A 225 -1.40 10.06 -1.22
CA HIS A 225 -2.19 11.18 -0.74
C HIS A 225 -1.61 11.70 0.58
N LEU A 226 -1.17 12.95 0.55
CA LEU A 226 -0.60 13.64 1.71
C LEU A 226 -1.55 14.77 2.13
N PRO A 227 -2.33 14.60 3.21
CA PRO A 227 -3.25 15.62 3.67
C PRO A 227 -2.52 16.92 4.00
N ARG A 228 -3.12 18.06 3.63
CA ARG A 228 -2.56 19.39 3.92
C ARG A 228 -2.20 19.57 5.40
N ALA A 229 -3.04 19.07 6.31
CA ALA A 229 -2.80 19.15 7.75
C ALA A 229 -1.50 18.42 8.18
N VAL A 230 -1.12 17.35 7.48
CA VAL A 230 0.15 16.65 7.73
C VAL A 230 1.32 17.50 7.29
N VAL A 231 1.25 18.14 6.12
CA VAL A 231 2.29 19.04 5.62
C VAL A 231 2.45 20.23 6.57
N GLU A 232 1.34 20.84 7.00
CA GLU A 232 1.35 21.97 7.95
C GLU A 232 1.97 21.57 9.29
N ALA A 233 1.62 20.40 9.84
CA ALA A 233 2.19 19.91 11.09
C ALA A 233 3.72 19.69 10.98
N LEU A 234 4.18 19.07 9.89
CA LEU A 234 5.60 18.80 9.68
C LEU A 234 6.43 20.06 9.34
N SER A 235 5.76 21.16 8.95
CA SER A 235 6.42 22.45 8.64
C SER A 235 7.01 23.15 9.88
N ASP A 236 6.73 22.66 11.08
CA ASP A 236 7.34 23.18 12.32
C ASP A 236 8.82 22.79 12.48
N GLY A 237 9.31 21.88 11.62
CA GLY A 237 10.69 21.39 11.64
C GLY A 237 11.01 20.46 12.81
N ALA A 238 10.01 20.06 13.59
CA ALA A 238 10.23 19.12 14.69
C ALA A 238 10.52 17.69 14.16
N PRO A 239 11.32 16.91 14.93
CA PRO A 239 11.62 15.54 14.54
C PRO A 239 10.36 14.67 14.37
N ALA A 240 10.35 13.85 13.32
CA ALA A 240 9.26 12.94 13.01
C ALA A 240 9.76 11.48 12.90
N LEU A 241 8.94 10.54 13.39
CA LEU A 241 9.13 9.11 13.21
C LEU A 241 8.23 8.63 12.06
N ALA A 242 8.81 8.17 10.97
CA ALA A 242 8.08 7.49 9.91
C ALA A 242 7.95 6.00 10.23
N VAL A 243 6.71 5.51 10.36
CA VAL A 243 6.45 4.09 10.65
C VAL A 243 6.40 3.29 9.35
N GLY A 244 7.47 2.55 9.11
CA GLY A 244 7.65 1.72 7.91
C GLY A 244 8.13 2.48 6.67
N THR A 245 8.59 1.70 5.71
CA THR A 245 9.16 2.22 4.45
C THR A 245 8.14 3.00 3.61
N THR A 246 6.86 2.65 3.70
CA THR A 246 5.77 3.35 2.99
C THR A 246 5.60 4.79 3.47
N SER A 247 5.59 5.02 4.79
CA SER A 247 5.52 6.37 5.36
C SER A 247 6.78 7.17 5.04
N SER A 248 7.97 6.58 5.20
CA SER A 248 9.24 7.20 4.86
C SER A 248 9.27 7.62 3.39
N ARG A 249 8.92 6.70 2.47
CA ARG A 249 8.87 6.97 1.03
C ARG A 249 7.89 8.10 0.68
N SER A 250 6.72 8.15 1.35
CA SER A 250 5.75 9.22 1.13
C SER A 250 6.32 10.60 1.48
N LEU A 251 6.98 10.70 2.63
CA LEU A 251 7.58 11.96 3.10
C LEU A 251 8.75 12.38 2.21
N GLU A 252 9.67 11.47 1.90
CA GLU A 252 10.79 11.71 1.00
C GLU A 252 10.31 12.15 -0.39
N SER A 253 9.31 11.47 -0.96
CA SER A 253 8.77 11.85 -2.26
C SER A 253 8.16 13.26 -2.24
N ALA A 254 7.44 13.62 -1.18
CA ALA A 254 6.88 14.97 -1.03
C ALA A 254 7.97 16.04 -0.94
N TYR A 255 9.04 15.78 -0.18
CA TYR A 255 10.19 16.66 -0.07
C TYR A 255 10.85 16.90 -1.44
N TRP A 256 11.15 15.83 -2.17
CA TRP A 256 11.82 15.96 -3.47
C TRP A 256 10.92 16.54 -4.56
N LEU A 257 9.61 16.32 -4.52
CA LEU A 257 8.66 17.03 -5.39
C LEU A 257 8.66 18.54 -5.13
N ALA A 258 8.71 18.95 -3.86
CA ALA A 258 8.81 20.36 -3.49
C ALA A 258 10.15 20.96 -3.95
N ALA A 259 11.27 20.27 -3.75
CA ALA A 259 12.58 20.66 -4.24
C ALA A 259 12.62 20.83 -5.76
N ALA A 260 12.01 19.90 -6.51
CA ALA A 260 11.89 19.98 -7.97
C ALA A 260 11.08 21.21 -8.42
N SER A 261 9.98 21.50 -7.73
CA SER A 261 9.16 22.69 -7.97
C SER A 261 9.96 23.98 -7.78
N LEU A 262 10.73 24.08 -6.69
CA LEU A 262 11.58 25.22 -6.38
C LEU A 262 12.70 25.37 -7.42
N LYS A 263 13.39 24.31 -7.77
CA LYS A 263 14.46 24.29 -8.79
C LYS A 263 13.95 24.78 -10.16
N ASN A 264 12.83 24.26 -10.59
CA ASN A 264 12.29 24.51 -11.93
C ASN A 264 11.40 25.77 -11.98
N LYS A 265 11.09 26.40 -10.83
CA LYS A 265 10.14 27.53 -10.73
C LYS A 265 8.78 27.24 -11.35
N THR A 266 8.30 26.01 -11.13
CA THR A 266 7.03 25.49 -11.66
C THR A 266 6.07 25.16 -10.50
N PRO A 267 4.76 25.05 -10.73
CA PRO A 267 3.83 24.48 -9.76
C PRO A 267 4.29 23.08 -9.32
N LEU A 268 3.85 22.66 -8.13
CA LEU A 268 4.16 21.34 -7.60
C LEU A 268 3.74 20.26 -8.61
N GLY A 269 4.69 19.41 -8.97
CA GLY A 269 4.46 18.28 -9.85
C GLY A 269 3.68 17.16 -9.15
N HIS A 270 3.14 16.24 -9.95
CA HIS A 270 2.39 15.08 -9.45
C HIS A 270 3.15 13.76 -9.61
N HIS A 271 4.38 13.79 -10.12
CA HIS A 271 5.19 12.61 -10.38
C HIS A 271 6.66 12.88 -10.06
N LEU A 272 7.29 11.91 -9.41
CA LEU A 272 8.73 11.89 -9.12
C LEU A 272 9.34 10.63 -9.69
N GLU A 273 10.32 10.81 -10.59
CA GLU A 273 11.09 9.70 -11.16
C GLU A 273 11.98 9.03 -10.09
N GLN A 274 12.24 7.74 -10.26
CA GLN A 274 12.95 6.90 -9.29
C GLN A 274 14.27 7.49 -8.78
N TRP A 275 15.04 8.14 -9.64
CA TRP A 275 16.39 8.67 -9.33
C TRP A 275 16.47 10.19 -9.38
N ALA A 276 15.34 10.89 -9.48
CA ALA A 276 15.31 12.36 -9.56
C ALA A 276 15.99 13.04 -8.36
N TRP A 277 15.99 12.39 -7.20
CA TRP A 277 16.62 12.90 -5.98
C TRP A 277 18.13 13.12 -6.13
N GLU A 278 18.86 12.33 -6.93
CA GLU A 278 20.32 12.49 -7.14
C GLU A 278 20.64 13.86 -7.76
N GLU A 279 19.91 14.25 -8.80
CA GLU A 279 20.06 15.56 -9.46
C GLU A 279 19.57 16.71 -8.57
N LEU A 280 18.47 16.48 -7.83
CA LEU A 280 17.89 17.49 -6.93
C LEU A 280 18.76 17.73 -5.70
N ALA A 281 19.38 16.69 -5.12
CA ALA A 281 20.30 16.81 -4.01
C ALA A 281 21.55 17.61 -4.42
N ALA A 282 22.15 17.28 -5.55
CA ALA A 282 23.29 18.03 -6.08
C ALA A 282 22.98 19.52 -6.34
N TRP A 283 21.77 19.84 -6.75
CA TRP A 283 21.32 21.22 -6.88
C TRP A 283 21.14 21.91 -5.52
N TRP A 284 20.52 21.19 -4.54
CA TRP A 284 20.24 21.72 -3.20
C TRP A 284 21.52 22.07 -2.44
N ASP A 285 22.56 21.24 -2.55
CA ASP A 285 23.86 21.45 -1.90
C ASP A 285 24.62 22.67 -2.44
N LEU A 286 24.17 23.23 -3.58
CA LEU A 286 24.73 24.44 -4.17
C LEU A 286 24.02 25.76 -3.76
N GLN A 287 22.91 25.67 -2.96
CA GLN A 287 22.16 26.84 -2.52
C GLN A 287 22.62 27.30 -1.13
#